data_89f2fb25d10ea57dd47173c8b6ec8441
#
_entry.id   89f2fb25d10ea57dd47173c8b6ec8441
#
_cell.length_a   1.000
_cell.length_b   1.000
_cell.length_c   1.000
_cell.angle_alpha   90.00
_cell.angle_beta   90.00
_cell.angle_gamma   90.00
#
_symmetry.space_group_name_H-M   'P 1'
#
loop_
_entity.id
_entity.type
_entity.pdbx_description
1 polymer ?
#
loop_
_entity_poly.entity_id
_entity_poly.type
_entity_poly.pdbx_seq_one_letter_code
_entity_poly.pdbx_strand_id
1 'polypeptide(L)'
;MKKITLLLLISIFSISCQQKELDAKEIINKSIEVSGGKKYDSATISFNFRNKHYKSTRKNGQYQLERHQEDSLGNKIIDKLSNNGFTRTKNSENIALADSTASAYSNSVNSVHYFVQLPYGLNGEAVNKDLLGKDSIKGKEYYEIKVSFNQDGGGTDYEDEYLYWINTNTFTVDYLAYSYHVNEGGMRFREAFNERIVNGIRFVDYKNYAEDDLSTPLESLDELYEAGELELFSEIITEDVEVSFSE
;
A
#
# COMPACT_ATOMS: atom_id res chain seq x y z
N MET A 1 54.93 -23.00 -55.52
CA MET A 1 54.06 -23.59 -54.47
C MET A 1 53.47 -22.41 -53.69
N LYS A 2 52.17 -22.04 -53.97
CA LYS A 2 51.47 -20.95 -53.35
C LYS A 2 50.78 -21.50 -52.07
N LYS A 3 51.13 -20.99 -50.90
CA LYS A 3 50.47 -21.29 -49.63
C LYS A 3 49.21 -20.39 -49.51
N ILE A 4 48.04 -21.03 -49.52
CA ILE A 4 46.74 -20.37 -49.26
C ILE A 4 46.52 -20.43 -47.75
N THR A 5 46.59 -19.26 -47.06
CA THR A 5 46.25 -19.11 -45.64
C THR A 5 44.75 -18.89 -45.55
N LEU A 6 44.03 -19.89 -45.02
CA LEU A 6 42.59 -19.84 -44.81
C LEU A 6 42.34 -19.06 -43.50
N LEU A 7 41.83 -17.85 -43.60
CA LEU A 7 41.42 -17.02 -42.44
C LEU A 7 40.03 -17.48 -41.98
N LEU A 8 39.96 -18.16 -40.83
CA LEU A 8 38.72 -18.59 -40.22
C LEU A 8 38.10 -17.40 -39.45
N LEU A 9 37.05 -16.81 -40.00
CA LEU A 9 36.30 -15.73 -39.36
C LEU A 9 35.36 -16.34 -38.33
N ILE A 10 35.70 -16.29 -37.03
CA ILE A 10 34.84 -16.69 -35.94
C ILE A 10 33.85 -15.56 -35.66
N SER A 11 32.62 -15.71 -36.13
CA SER A 11 31.50 -14.82 -35.75
C SER A 11 31.05 -15.14 -34.33
N ILE A 12 31.40 -14.30 -33.37
CA ILE A 12 30.88 -14.35 -32.02
C ILE A 12 29.46 -13.81 -32.08
N PHE A 13 28.46 -14.72 -32.12
CA PHE A 13 27.07 -14.37 -31.84
C PHE A 13 26.93 -14.01 -30.36
N SER A 14 26.93 -12.72 -30.06
CA SER A 14 26.51 -12.21 -28.76
C SER A 14 25.01 -12.49 -28.63
N ILE A 15 24.64 -13.56 -27.94
CA ILE A 15 23.25 -13.78 -27.51
C ILE A 15 23.03 -12.74 -26.39
N SER A 16 22.54 -11.57 -26.79
CA SER A 16 21.98 -10.60 -25.83
C SER A 16 20.72 -11.24 -25.27
N CYS A 17 20.79 -11.76 -24.06
CA CYS A 17 19.63 -12.14 -23.31
C CYS A 17 18.89 -10.84 -22.98
N GLN A 18 17.95 -10.44 -23.81
CA GLN A 18 17.06 -9.33 -23.53
C GLN A 18 16.21 -9.74 -22.33
N GLN A 19 16.58 -9.26 -21.15
CA GLN A 19 15.79 -9.48 -19.95
C GLN A 19 14.42 -8.82 -20.20
N LYS A 20 13.36 -9.64 -20.21
CA LYS A 20 11.98 -9.15 -20.38
C LYS A 20 11.73 -8.08 -19.31
N GLU A 21 11.36 -6.88 -19.72
CA GLU A 21 10.92 -5.85 -18.78
C GLU A 21 9.67 -6.32 -18.06
N LEU A 22 9.64 -6.10 -16.74
CA LEU A 22 8.50 -6.46 -15.91
C LEU A 22 7.35 -5.49 -16.19
N ASP A 23 6.14 -6.01 -16.27
CA ASP A 23 4.94 -5.17 -16.28
C ASP A 23 4.49 -4.77 -14.86
N ALA A 24 3.54 -3.83 -14.75
CA ALA A 24 3.03 -3.34 -13.47
C ALA A 24 2.51 -4.47 -12.57
N LYS A 25 1.83 -5.45 -13.16
CA LYS A 25 1.28 -6.58 -12.42
C LYS A 25 2.39 -7.51 -11.89
N GLU A 26 3.41 -7.77 -12.70
CA GLU A 26 4.57 -8.58 -12.28
C GLU A 26 5.35 -7.89 -11.15
N ILE A 27 5.51 -6.56 -11.20
CA ILE A 27 6.17 -5.77 -10.17
C ILE A 27 5.37 -5.81 -8.86
N ILE A 28 4.06 -5.55 -8.91
CA ILE A 28 3.16 -5.62 -7.74
C ILE A 28 3.15 -7.02 -7.14
N ASN A 29 3.10 -8.08 -7.97
CA ASN A 29 3.16 -9.46 -7.47
C ASN A 29 4.44 -9.74 -6.67
N LYS A 30 5.59 -9.28 -7.18
CA LYS A 30 6.87 -9.41 -6.46
C LYS A 30 6.86 -8.60 -5.17
N SER A 31 6.30 -7.40 -5.19
CA SER A 31 6.16 -6.56 -4.00
C SER A 31 5.30 -7.22 -2.92
N ILE A 32 4.18 -7.81 -3.30
CA ILE A 32 3.33 -8.58 -2.37
C ILE A 32 4.09 -9.78 -1.82
N GLU A 33 4.80 -10.53 -2.66
CA GLU A 33 5.55 -11.73 -2.25
C GLU A 33 6.62 -11.41 -1.21
N VAL A 34 7.46 -10.39 -1.43
CA VAL A 34 8.50 -9.99 -0.48
C VAL A 34 7.94 -9.41 0.81
N SER A 35 6.71 -8.87 0.78
CA SER A 35 6.04 -8.29 1.94
C SER A 35 5.26 -9.31 2.79
N GLY A 36 5.19 -10.58 2.36
CA GLY A 36 4.51 -11.63 3.13
C GLY A 36 3.72 -12.62 2.28
N GLY A 37 3.36 -12.24 1.05
CA GLY A 37 2.71 -13.11 0.08
C GLY A 37 1.42 -13.73 0.62
N LYS A 38 1.27 -15.04 0.41
CA LYS A 38 0.09 -15.82 0.82
C LYS A 38 -0.14 -15.87 2.34
N LYS A 39 0.80 -15.46 3.16
CA LYS A 39 0.62 -15.42 4.61
C LYS A 39 -0.55 -14.51 5.00
N TYR A 40 -0.78 -13.44 4.25
CA TYR A 40 -1.92 -12.56 4.49
C TYR A 40 -3.28 -13.26 4.40
N ASP A 41 -3.43 -14.31 3.57
CA ASP A 41 -4.69 -15.00 3.32
C ASP A 41 -5.24 -15.76 4.54
N SER A 42 -4.38 -16.04 5.53
CA SER A 42 -4.73 -16.77 6.76
C SER A 42 -4.25 -16.05 8.03
N ALA A 43 -3.81 -14.80 7.92
CA ALA A 43 -3.27 -14.06 9.04
C ALA A 43 -4.37 -13.41 9.89
N THR A 44 -4.13 -13.42 11.20
CA THR A 44 -4.69 -12.45 12.13
C THR A 44 -3.58 -11.47 12.49
N ILE A 45 -3.79 -10.20 12.19
CA ILE A 45 -2.84 -9.10 12.42
C ILE A 45 -3.50 -8.13 13.38
N SER A 46 -2.82 -7.78 14.47
CA SER A 46 -3.25 -6.73 15.39
C SER A 46 -2.15 -5.71 15.60
N PHE A 47 -2.55 -4.48 15.87
CA PHE A 47 -1.63 -3.36 16.13
C PHE A 47 -2.36 -2.21 16.82
N ASN A 48 -1.60 -1.33 17.45
CA ASN A 48 -2.09 -0.07 17.97
C ASN A 48 -1.70 1.06 17.03
N PHE A 49 -2.63 1.97 16.75
CA PHE A 49 -2.38 3.21 16.04
C PHE A 49 -3.07 4.37 16.74
N ARG A 50 -2.28 5.34 17.17
CA ARG A 50 -2.74 6.40 18.10
C ARG A 50 -3.34 5.76 19.36
N ASN A 51 -4.55 6.15 19.73
CA ASN A 51 -5.26 5.63 20.92
C ASN A 51 -6.28 4.53 20.59
N LYS A 52 -6.10 3.79 19.50
CA LYS A 52 -7.04 2.75 19.05
C LYS A 52 -6.29 1.47 18.76
N HIS A 53 -6.98 0.35 19.05
CA HIS A 53 -6.50 -0.97 18.69
C HIS A 53 -7.20 -1.46 17.41
N TYR A 54 -6.43 -2.00 16.49
CA TYR A 54 -6.89 -2.52 15.20
C TYR A 54 -6.60 -4.01 15.12
N LYS A 55 -7.53 -4.76 14.50
CA LYS A 55 -7.35 -6.19 14.26
C LYS A 55 -7.92 -6.55 12.90
N SER A 56 -7.15 -7.25 12.08
CA SER A 56 -7.65 -7.90 10.86
C SER A 56 -7.53 -9.40 10.98
N THR A 57 -8.54 -10.12 10.51
CA THR A 57 -8.54 -11.57 10.42
C THR A 57 -8.94 -11.96 9.02
N ARG A 58 -8.16 -12.86 8.40
CA ARG A 58 -8.46 -13.44 7.09
C ARG A 58 -8.40 -14.96 7.18
N LYS A 59 -9.36 -15.62 6.56
CA LYS A 59 -9.39 -17.08 6.42
C LYS A 59 -10.34 -17.47 5.27
N ASN A 60 -9.87 -18.28 4.34
CA ASN A 60 -10.69 -18.85 3.26
C ASN A 60 -11.49 -17.80 2.44
N GLY A 61 -10.86 -16.67 2.10
CA GLY A 61 -11.50 -15.59 1.35
C GLY A 61 -12.44 -14.70 2.17
N GLN A 62 -12.66 -15.03 3.45
CA GLN A 62 -13.38 -14.16 4.37
C GLN A 62 -12.40 -13.21 5.07
N TYR A 63 -12.86 -11.97 5.30
CA TYR A 63 -12.09 -11.00 6.09
C TYR A 63 -12.97 -10.31 7.12
N GLN A 64 -12.32 -9.87 8.20
CA GLN A 64 -12.89 -8.97 9.19
C GLN A 64 -11.82 -7.96 9.60
N LEU A 65 -12.13 -6.68 9.46
CA LEU A 65 -11.31 -5.55 9.90
C LEU A 65 -12.00 -4.90 11.08
N GLU A 66 -11.30 -4.74 12.18
CA GLU A 66 -11.84 -4.19 13.41
C GLU A 66 -11.07 -2.95 13.83
N ARG A 67 -11.79 -2.02 14.46
CA ARG A 67 -11.23 -0.89 15.21
C ARG A 67 -11.89 -0.87 16.60
N HIS A 68 -11.08 -0.95 17.63
CA HIS A 68 -11.51 -0.90 19.03
C HIS A 68 -11.08 0.44 19.61
N GLN A 69 -11.99 1.12 20.28
CA GLN A 69 -11.74 2.40 20.94
C GLN A 69 -12.68 2.58 22.16
N GLU A 70 -12.36 3.54 23.01
CA GLU A 70 -13.25 3.98 24.07
C GLU A 70 -13.72 5.42 23.79
N ASP A 71 -14.95 5.73 24.12
CA ASP A 71 -15.46 7.11 24.10
C ASP A 71 -15.03 7.86 25.39
N SER A 72 -15.31 9.16 25.46
CA SER A 72 -14.96 10.00 26.60
C SER A 72 -15.63 9.59 27.93
N LEU A 73 -16.62 8.70 27.87
CA LEU A 73 -17.34 8.16 29.03
C LEU A 73 -16.86 6.75 29.39
N GLY A 74 -15.81 6.23 28.72
CA GLY A 74 -15.27 4.90 28.94
C GLY A 74 -16.10 3.76 28.32
N ASN A 75 -17.06 4.08 27.42
CA ASN A 75 -17.78 3.02 26.73
C ASN A 75 -16.91 2.40 25.64
N LYS A 76 -16.91 1.08 25.57
CA LYS A 76 -16.20 0.33 24.53
C LYS A 76 -16.97 0.39 23.21
N ILE A 77 -16.32 0.91 22.17
CA ILE A 77 -16.87 0.97 20.83
C ILE A 77 -16.02 0.05 19.94
N ILE A 78 -16.69 -0.84 19.21
CA ILE A 78 -16.06 -1.71 18.23
C ILE A 78 -16.73 -1.52 16.89
N ASP A 79 -15.93 -1.13 15.90
CA ASP A 79 -16.29 -1.09 14.49
C ASP A 79 -15.78 -2.35 13.80
N LYS A 80 -16.62 -2.99 13.00
CA LYS A 80 -16.28 -4.18 12.23
C LYS A 80 -16.71 -4.00 10.77
N LEU A 81 -15.77 -4.17 9.86
CA LEU A 81 -15.99 -4.26 8.43
C LEU A 81 -15.64 -5.67 7.96
N SER A 82 -16.54 -6.31 7.22
CA SER A 82 -16.34 -7.68 6.73
C SER A 82 -17.01 -7.86 5.36
N ASN A 83 -16.92 -9.07 4.80
CA ASN A 83 -17.69 -9.45 3.60
C ASN A 83 -19.21 -9.23 3.74
N ASN A 84 -19.74 -9.17 4.97
CA ASN A 84 -21.17 -8.94 5.25
C ASN A 84 -21.52 -7.45 5.50
N GLY A 85 -20.57 -6.55 5.28
CA GLY A 85 -20.75 -5.11 5.49
C GLY A 85 -20.20 -4.63 6.84
N PHE A 86 -20.64 -3.42 7.22
CA PHE A 86 -20.16 -2.70 8.40
C PHE A 86 -21.15 -2.81 9.57
N THR A 87 -20.60 -2.97 10.77
CA THR A 87 -21.38 -2.92 12.03
C THR A 87 -20.61 -2.14 13.09
N ARG A 88 -21.35 -1.48 13.99
CA ARG A 88 -20.78 -0.85 15.21
C ARG A 88 -21.50 -1.35 16.45
N THR A 89 -20.72 -1.65 17.48
CA THR A 89 -21.26 -1.95 18.80
C THR A 89 -20.76 -0.94 19.84
N LYS A 90 -21.60 -0.69 20.84
CA LYS A 90 -21.22 0.07 22.05
C LYS A 90 -21.56 -0.79 23.28
N ASN A 91 -20.57 -1.10 24.10
CA ASN A 91 -20.70 -2.00 25.24
C ASN A 91 -21.34 -3.34 24.85
N SER A 92 -20.98 -3.89 23.69
CA SER A 92 -21.48 -5.12 23.08
C SER A 92 -22.91 -5.04 22.50
N GLU A 93 -23.59 -3.91 22.56
CA GLU A 93 -24.90 -3.71 21.95
C GLU A 93 -24.75 -3.10 20.56
N ASN A 94 -25.50 -3.61 19.56
CA ASN A 94 -25.48 -3.07 18.22
C ASN A 94 -26.09 -1.66 18.19
N ILE A 95 -25.41 -0.75 17.48
CA ILE A 95 -25.88 0.62 17.25
C ILE A 95 -26.38 0.73 15.83
N ALA A 96 -27.63 1.14 15.66
CA ALA A 96 -28.15 1.53 14.37
C ALA A 96 -27.53 2.86 13.95
N LEU A 97 -27.01 2.91 12.73
CA LEU A 97 -26.38 4.09 12.13
C LEU A 97 -27.13 4.45 10.85
N ALA A 98 -27.16 5.74 10.52
CA ALA A 98 -27.51 6.17 9.17
C ALA A 98 -26.48 5.67 8.16
N ASP A 99 -26.89 5.35 6.94
CA ASP A 99 -26.01 4.75 5.91
C ASP A 99 -24.76 5.60 5.63
N SER A 100 -24.91 6.93 5.58
CA SER A 100 -23.77 7.84 5.36
C SER A 100 -22.75 7.78 6.51
N THR A 101 -23.23 7.67 7.74
CA THR A 101 -22.35 7.54 8.93
C THR A 101 -21.66 6.17 8.95
N ALA A 102 -22.39 5.10 8.64
CA ALA A 102 -21.84 3.75 8.53
C ALA A 102 -20.75 3.69 7.45
N SER A 103 -21.01 4.30 6.28
CA SER A 103 -20.02 4.40 5.18
C SER A 103 -18.76 5.14 5.63
N ALA A 104 -18.90 6.32 6.25
CA ALA A 104 -17.74 7.10 6.73
C ALA A 104 -16.87 6.33 7.75
N TYR A 105 -17.51 5.60 8.67
CA TYR A 105 -16.77 4.77 9.63
C TYR A 105 -16.13 3.55 8.98
N SER A 106 -16.84 2.90 8.04
CA SER A 106 -16.31 1.79 7.23
C SER A 106 -15.03 2.20 6.52
N ASN A 107 -15.06 3.32 5.79
CA ASN A 107 -13.91 3.85 5.06
C ASN A 107 -12.73 4.17 6.01
N SER A 108 -13.04 4.80 7.14
CA SER A 108 -12.02 5.10 8.15
C SER A 108 -11.35 3.85 8.75
N VAL A 109 -12.09 2.74 8.91
CA VAL A 109 -11.52 1.46 9.33
C VAL A 109 -10.68 0.86 8.21
N ASN A 110 -11.24 0.81 6.99
CA ASN A 110 -10.58 0.24 5.83
C ASN A 110 -9.24 0.92 5.53
N SER A 111 -9.21 2.26 5.52
CA SER A 111 -8.01 3.02 5.15
C SER A 111 -6.81 2.74 6.07
N VAL A 112 -7.02 2.61 7.37
CA VAL A 112 -5.92 2.28 8.30
C VAL A 112 -5.37 0.88 8.01
N HIS A 113 -6.24 -0.11 7.86
CA HIS A 113 -5.82 -1.47 7.52
C HIS A 113 -5.14 -1.56 6.16
N TYR A 114 -5.64 -0.81 5.16
CA TYR A 114 -5.07 -0.75 3.82
C TYR A 114 -3.62 -0.28 3.85
N PHE A 115 -3.36 0.89 4.47
CA PHE A 115 -2.01 1.45 4.51
C PHE A 115 -1.03 0.63 5.34
N VAL A 116 -1.48 0.04 6.45
CA VAL A 116 -0.61 -0.79 7.31
C VAL A 116 -0.23 -2.12 6.63
N GLN A 117 -1.08 -2.63 5.74
CA GLN A 117 -0.90 -3.93 5.08
C GLN A 117 -0.46 -3.81 3.62
N LEU A 118 -0.04 -2.62 3.16
CA LEU A 118 0.54 -2.47 1.83
C LEU A 118 1.75 -3.40 1.64
N PRO A 119 1.88 -3.98 0.44
CA PRO A 119 1.11 -3.81 -0.79
C PRO A 119 -0.01 -4.86 -1.00
N TYR A 120 -0.41 -5.62 0.01
CA TYR A 120 -1.30 -6.79 -0.11
C TYR A 120 -2.58 -6.51 -0.92
N GLY A 121 -3.23 -5.35 -0.71
CA GLY A 121 -4.48 -4.99 -1.40
C GLY A 121 -4.35 -4.63 -2.88
N LEU A 122 -3.13 -4.44 -3.40
CA LEU A 122 -2.91 -3.89 -4.74
C LEU A 122 -3.23 -4.84 -5.90
N ASN A 123 -3.59 -6.10 -5.62
CA ASN A 123 -4.05 -7.06 -6.63
C ASN A 123 -5.57 -7.31 -6.62
N GLY A 124 -6.34 -6.49 -5.90
CA GLY A 124 -7.80 -6.54 -5.93
C GLY A 124 -8.37 -6.41 -7.36
N GLU A 125 -9.54 -6.97 -7.61
CA GLU A 125 -10.18 -6.95 -8.93
C GLU A 125 -10.53 -5.53 -9.41
N ALA A 126 -10.82 -4.62 -8.48
CA ALA A 126 -11.13 -3.23 -8.78
C ALA A 126 -9.89 -2.35 -8.96
N VAL A 127 -8.67 -2.89 -8.84
CA VAL A 127 -7.42 -2.12 -8.85
C VAL A 127 -6.79 -2.11 -10.23
N ASN A 128 -6.70 -0.92 -10.85
CA ASN A 128 -5.96 -0.68 -12.09
C ASN A 128 -4.52 -0.30 -11.74
N LYS A 129 -3.57 -0.74 -12.56
CA LYS A 129 -2.13 -0.54 -12.34
C LYS A 129 -1.43 -0.21 -13.65
N ASP A 130 -0.76 0.92 -13.68
CA ASP A 130 0.02 1.38 -14.83
C ASP A 130 1.47 1.63 -14.41
N LEU A 131 2.42 1.02 -15.12
CA LEU A 131 3.83 1.30 -14.96
C LEU A 131 4.16 2.59 -15.73
N LEU A 132 4.45 3.67 -15.01
CA LEU A 132 4.84 4.94 -15.63
C LEU A 132 6.30 4.92 -16.10
N GLY A 133 7.14 4.16 -15.42
CA GLY A 133 8.54 4.04 -15.74
C GLY A 133 9.39 3.67 -14.54
N LYS A 134 10.61 4.18 -14.57
CA LYS A 134 11.53 4.12 -13.44
C LYS A 134 11.94 5.53 -13.07
N ASP A 135 12.11 5.72 -11.78
CA ASP A 135 12.55 6.97 -11.20
C ASP A 135 13.63 6.76 -10.14
N SER A 136 14.27 7.83 -9.68
CA SER A 136 15.35 7.78 -8.71
C SER A 136 15.09 8.73 -7.55
N ILE A 137 14.89 8.18 -6.35
CA ILE A 137 14.74 8.95 -5.11
C ILE A 137 15.93 8.64 -4.20
N LYS A 138 16.63 9.70 -3.74
CA LYS A 138 17.82 9.59 -2.88
C LYS A 138 18.87 8.60 -3.42
N GLY A 139 19.05 8.60 -4.76
CA GLY A 139 20.04 7.78 -5.44
C GLY A 139 19.73 6.28 -5.50
N LYS A 140 18.50 5.87 -5.21
CA LYS A 140 17.98 4.51 -5.42
C LYS A 140 16.98 4.52 -6.55
N GLU A 141 16.97 3.46 -7.37
CA GLU A 141 16.06 3.30 -8.50
C GLU A 141 14.77 2.60 -8.06
N TYR A 142 13.63 3.12 -8.55
CA TYR A 142 12.29 2.62 -8.24
C TYR A 142 11.48 2.41 -9.53
N TYR A 143 10.61 1.41 -9.53
CA TYR A 143 9.48 1.36 -10.44
C TYR A 143 8.40 2.29 -9.92
N GLU A 144 7.90 3.15 -10.80
CA GLU A 144 6.81 4.08 -10.51
C GLU A 144 5.50 3.48 -11.03
N ILE A 145 4.60 3.15 -10.10
CA ILE A 145 3.33 2.47 -10.40
C ILE A 145 2.16 3.38 -10.00
N LYS A 146 1.41 3.83 -11.01
CA LYS A 146 0.13 4.53 -10.78
C LYS A 146 -0.96 3.49 -10.51
N VAL A 147 -1.77 3.75 -9.48
CA VAL A 147 -2.89 2.91 -9.09
C VAL A 147 -4.15 3.76 -9.03
N SER A 148 -5.21 3.27 -9.66
CA SER A 148 -6.57 3.82 -9.60
C SER A 148 -7.57 2.70 -9.36
N PHE A 149 -8.81 3.05 -9.07
CA PHE A 149 -9.85 2.08 -8.74
C PHE A 149 -11.05 2.19 -9.68
N ASN A 150 -11.64 1.06 -10.03
CA ASN A 150 -12.92 1.04 -10.71
C ASN A 150 -14.01 1.51 -9.75
N GLN A 151 -15.03 2.20 -10.25
CA GLN A 151 -16.18 2.60 -9.45
C GLN A 151 -16.90 1.39 -8.83
N ASP A 152 -17.01 0.30 -9.59
CA ASP A 152 -17.52 -0.97 -9.09
C ASP A 152 -16.43 -1.72 -8.32
N GLY A 153 -16.63 -1.88 -7.03
CA GLY A 153 -15.69 -2.53 -6.11
C GLY A 153 -14.56 -1.64 -5.58
N GLY A 154 -14.39 -0.40 -6.07
CA GLY A 154 -13.34 0.53 -5.61
C GLY A 154 -13.68 1.26 -4.30
N GLY A 155 -14.90 1.11 -3.81
CA GLY A 155 -15.35 1.82 -2.60
C GLY A 155 -15.83 3.23 -2.89
N THR A 156 -15.98 4.06 -1.85
CA THR A 156 -16.45 5.44 -1.99
C THR A 156 -15.37 6.41 -2.46
N ASP A 157 -14.12 6.07 -2.26
CA ASP A 157 -12.96 6.90 -2.59
C ASP A 157 -12.28 6.38 -3.89
N TYR A 158 -13.07 5.83 -4.82
CA TYR A 158 -12.57 5.25 -6.08
C TYR A 158 -11.95 6.30 -7.03
N GLU A 159 -12.26 7.58 -6.82
CA GLU A 159 -11.70 8.69 -7.58
C GLU A 159 -10.29 9.10 -7.10
N ASP A 160 -9.85 8.59 -5.95
CA ASP A 160 -8.50 8.86 -5.44
C ASP A 160 -7.45 8.18 -6.32
N GLU A 161 -6.37 8.91 -6.60
CA GLU A 161 -5.21 8.39 -7.34
C GLU A 161 -4.06 8.14 -6.40
N TYR A 162 -3.33 7.05 -6.66
CA TYR A 162 -2.17 6.64 -5.86
C TYR A 162 -0.98 6.41 -6.76
N LEU A 163 0.20 6.73 -6.24
CA LEU A 163 1.48 6.46 -6.88
C LEU A 163 2.38 5.73 -5.89
N TYR A 164 3.01 4.64 -6.33
CA TYR A 164 3.89 3.82 -5.51
C TYR A 164 5.27 3.74 -6.14
N TRP A 165 6.30 4.05 -5.37
CA TRP A 165 7.69 3.81 -5.74
C TRP A 165 8.16 2.51 -5.12
N ILE A 166 8.32 1.50 -5.98
CA ILE A 166 8.72 0.14 -5.62
C ILE A 166 10.20 -0.05 -5.96
N ASN A 167 11.01 -0.32 -4.97
CA ASN A 167 12.45 -0.46 -5.13
C ASN A 167 12.80 -1.55 -6.15
N THR A 168 13.64 -1.24 -7.15
CA THR A 168 13.96 -2.18 -8.24
C THR A 168 14.75 -3.40 -7.79
N ASN A 169 15.44 -3.33 -6.64
CA ASN A 169 16.27 -4.43 -6.12
C ASN A 169 15.53 -5.29 -5.09
N THR A 170 14.79 -4.66 -4.18
CA THR A 170 14.12 -5.35 -3.05
C THR A 170 12.65 -5.63 -3.31
N PHE A 171 12.05 -4.94 -4.28
CA PHE A 171 10.59 -4.92 -4.55
C PHE A 171 9.74 -4.43 -3.36
N THR A 172 10.34 -3.74 -2.40
CA THR A 172 9.61 -3.10 -1.31
C THR A 172 8.96 -1.80 -1.76
N VAL A 173 7.77 -1.48 -1.27
CA VAL A 173 7.19 -0.13 -1.36
C VAL A 173 7.92 0.72 -0.34
N ASP A 174 8.73 1.68 -0.80
CA ASP A 174 9.51 2.57 0.06
C ASP A 174 8.88 3.97 0.13
N TYR A 175 8.18 4.39 -0.95
CA TYR A 175 7.44 5.65 -0.99
C TYR A 175 6.07 5.45 -1.63
N LEU A 176 5.15 6.30 -1.27
CA LEU A 176 3.85 6.42 -1.94
C LEU A 176 3.35 7.85 -1.89
N ALA A 177 2.58 8.24 -2.90
CA ALA A 177 1.82 9.47 -2.92
C ALA A 177 0.34 9.19 -3.21
N TYR A 178 -0.55 10.09 -2.81
CA TYR A 178 -1.94 10.02 -3.20
C TYR A 178 -2.61 11.39 -3.10
N SER A 179 -3.60 11.58 -3.98
CA SER A 179 -4.56 12.67 -3.91
C SER A 179 -5.91 12.16 -3.43
N TYR A 180 -6.63 12.98 -2.68
CA TYR A 180 -7.96 12.68 -2.16
C TYR A 180 -8.86 13.90 -2.26
N HIS A 181 -10.19 13.66 -2.39
CA HIS A 181 -11.17 14.71 -2.68
C HIS A 181 -12.07 15.08 -1.49
N VAL A 182 -12.04 14.32 -0.41
CA VAL A 182 -12.86 14.60 0.79
C VAL A 182 -12.29 15.76 1.61
N ASN A 183 -13.14 16.53 2.32
CA ASN A 183 -12.74 17.64 3.20
C ASN A 183 -11.81 18.67 2.52
N GLU A 184 -12.23 19.23 1.37
CA GLU A 184 -11.48 20.21 0.57
C GLU A 184 -10.32 19.62 -0.24
N GLY A 185 -10.10 18.31 -0.14
CA GLY A 185 -9.04 17.62 -0.87
C GLY A 185 -7.65 17.77 -0.24
N GLY A 186 -6.67 17.15 -0.86
CA GLY A 186 -5.27 17.26 -0.47
C GLY A 186 -4.41 16.21 -1.14
N MET A 187 -3.11 16.42 -1.07
CA MET A 187 -2.13 15.43 -1.49
C MET A 187 -1.20 15.07 -0.33
N ARG A 188 -0.74 13.84 -0.34
CA ARG A 188 0.22 13.34 0.64
C ARG A 188 1.31 12.56 -0.07
N PHE A 189 2.53 12.75 0.41
CA PHE A 189 3.68 11.92 0.09
C PHE A 189 4.16 11.21 1.34
N ARG A 190 4.46 9.93 1.26
CA ARG A 190 4.88 9.14 2.42
C ARG A 190 6.20 8.43 2.16
N GLU A 191 7.15 8.59 3.09
CA GLU A 191 8.39 7.85 3.17
C GLU A 191 8.24 6.71 4.17
N ALA A 192 8.47 5.47 3.76
CA ALA A 192 8.50 4.32 4.66
C ALA A 192 9.77 4.34 5.51
N PHE A 193 9.63 4.09 6.81
CA PHE A 193 10.76 3.93 7.73
C PHE A 193 10.44 2.89 8.80
N ASN A 194 11.39 2.59 9.67
CA ASN A 194 11.22 1.64 10.78
C ASN A 194 10.66 0.28 10.33
N GLU A 195 11.29 -0.28 9.26
CA GLU A 195 10.89 -1.58 8.71
C GLU A 195 11.08 -2.69 9.74
N ARG A 196 10.08 -3.57 9.84
CA ARG A 196 10.11 -4.76 10.68
C ARG A 196 9.35 -5.92 10.05
N ILE A 197 9.84 -7.13 10.30
CA ILE A 197 9.21 -8.37 9.86
C ILE A 197 8.63 -9.08 11.09
N VAL A 198 7.33 -9.24 11.13
CA VAL A 198 6.63 -9.94 12.21
C VAL A 198 5.99 -11.21 11.64
N ASN A 199 6.46 -12.37 12.08
CA ASN A 199 6.05 -13.69 11.58
C ASN A 199 6.06 -13.81 10.04
N GLY A 200 7.02 -13.10 9.40
CA GLY A 200 7.25 -13.12 7.96
C GLY A 200 6.30 -12.25 7.15
N ILE A 201 5.66 -11.27 7.79
CA ILE A 201 4.95 -10.17 7.14
C ILE A 201 5.70 -8.87 7.43
N ARG A 202 5.90 -8.06 6.39
CA ARG A 202 6.59 -6.77 6.45
C ARG A 202 5.65 -5.68 6.93
N PHE A 203 6.11 -4.86 7.86
CA PHE A 203 5.47 -3.63 8.33
C PHE A 203 6.44 -2.48 8.29
N VAL A 204 5.92 -1.29 8.04
CA VAL A 204 6.67 -0.03 8.09
C VAL A 204 5.84 1.03 8.78
N ASP A 205 6.50 2.06 9.27
CA ASP A 205 5.91 3.32 9.67
C ASP A 205 6.13 4.33 8.55
N TYR A 206 5.42 5.46 8.56
CA TYR A 206 5.53 6.47 7.51
C TYR A 206 5.78 7.87 8.08
N LYS A 207 6.74 8.58 7.49
CA LYS A 207 6.73 10.04 7.52
C LYS A 207 5.75 10.52 6.47
N ASN A 208 4.81 11.33 6.87
CA ASN A 208 3.70 11.78 6.04
C ASN A 208 3.85 13.27 5.78
N TYR A 209 4.14 13.61 4.52
CA TYR A 209 4.33 14.97 4.04
C TYR A 209 3.06 15.44 3.35
N ALA A 210 2.82 16.75 3.36
CA ALA A 210 1.68 17.41 2.73
C ALA A 210 2.14 18.28 1.57
N GLU A 211 1.30 18.34 0.53
CA GLU A 211 1.27 19.35 -0.51
C GLU A 211 -0.13 19.96 -0.54
N ASP A 212 -0.22 21.25 -0.42
CA ASP A 212 -1.50 21.97 -0.32
C ASP A 212 -1.94 22.56 -1.67
N ASP A 213 -1.02 22.72 -2.65
CA ASP A 213 -1.37 23.12 -4.01
C ASP A 213 -1.90 21.94 -4.79
N LEU A 214 -3.22 21.82 -4.91
CA LEU A 214 -3.91 20.76 -5.65
C LEU A 214 -3.67 20.80 -7.16
N SER A 215 -3.00 21.81 -7.70
CA SER A 215 -2.58 21.86 -9.09
C SER A 215 -1.24 21.17 -9.34
N THR A 216 -0.50 20.82 -8.29
CA THR A 216 0.75 20.07 -8.38
C THR A 216 0.49 18.67 -8.96
N PRO A 217 1.20 18.23 -10.00
CA PRO A 217 1.08 16.86 -10.48
C PRO A 217 1.52 15.86 -9.41
N LEU A 218 0.75 14.78 -9.24
CA LEU A 218 1.04 13.76 -8.22
C LEU A 218 2.42 13.11 -8.46
N GLU A 219 2.80 12.98 -9.73
CA GLU A 219 4.06 12.42 -10.21
C GLU A 219 5.28 13.28 -9.85
N SER A 220 5.11 14.57 -9.50
CA SER A 220 6.22 15.47 -9.13
C SER A 220 6.48 15.56 -7.61
N LEU A 221 5.72 14.83 -6.79
CA LEU A 221 5.86 14.93 -5.33
C LEU A 221 7.18 14.35 -4.80
N ASP A 222 7.78 13.42 -5.50
CA ASP A 222 9.11 12.88 -5.17
C ASP A 222 10.21 13.90 -5.42
N GLU A 223 10.13 14.69 -6.52
CA GLU A 223 11.07 15.78 -6.80
C GLU A 223 10.96 16.88 -5.73
N LEU A 224 9.74 17.28 -5.35
CA LEU A 224 9.49 18.26 -4.28
C LEU A 224 9.99 17.74 -2.92
N TYR A 225 9.81 16.43 -2.67
CA TYR A 225 10.34 15.79 -1.47
C TYR A 225 11.87 15.82 -1.43
N GLU A 226 12.57 15.51 -2.53
CA GLU A 226 14.03 15.58 -2.61
C GLU A 226 14.56 17.00 -2.48
N ALA A 227 13.85 18.00 -3.02
CA ALA A 227 14.15 19.41 -2.86
C ALA A 227 13.92 19.93 -1.43
N GLY A 228 13.20 19.16 -0.58
CA GLY A 228 12.85 19.59 0.78
C GLY A 228 11.72 20.61 0.80
N GLU A 229 10.88 20.65 -0.24
CA GLU A 229 9.78 21.60 -0.40
C GLU A 229 8.47 21.11 0.21
N LEU A 230 8.35 19.79 0.48
CA LEU A 230 7.18 19.24 1.16
C LEU A 230 7.25 19.42 2.68
N GLU A 231 6.13 19.80 3.29
CA GLU A 231 6.02 19.93 4.75
C GLU A 231 5.79 18.58 5.43
N LEU A 232 6.59 18.25 6.46
CA LEU A 232 6.33 17.08 7.29
C LEU A 232 5.09 17.34 8.16
N PHE A 233 3.97 16.78 7.74
CA PHE A 233 2.67 16.93 8.39
C PHE A 233 2.51 16.07 9.65
N SER A 234 2.99 14.81 9.61
CA SER A 234 2.89 13.87 10.74
C SER A 234 3.76 12.63 10.55
N GLU A 235 3.96 11.89 11.64
CA GLU A 235 4.46 10.52 11.58
C GLU A 235 3.31 9.54 11.86
N ILE A 236 3.25 8.46 11.08
CA ILE A 236 2.29 7.37 11.20
C ILE A 236 3.04 6.17 11.75
N ILE A 237 2.90 5.94 13.04
CA ILE A 237 3.61 4.89 13.76
C ILE A 237 2.60 3.84 14.21
N THR A 238 2.89 2.58 13.93
CA THR A 238 2.12 1.43 14.41
C THR A 238 2.89 0.70 15.50
N GLU A 239 2.25 0.52 16.65
CA GLU A 239 2.84 -0.08 17.85
C GLU A 239 2.25 -1.47 18.09
N ASP A 240 2.96 -2.30 18.84
CA ASP A 240 2.50 -3.62 19.32
C ASP A 240 1.97 -4.50 18.18
N VAL A 241 2.69 -4.53 17.04
CA VAL A 241 2.28 -5.33 15.90
C VAL A 241 2.44 -6.81 16.20
N GLU A 242 1.34 -7.54 16.16
CA GLU A 242 1.32 -8.99 16.34
C GLU A 242 0.74 -9.67 15.09
N VAL A 243 1.28 -10.82 14.74
CA VAL A 243 0.80 -11.67 13.65
C VAL A 243 0.67 -13.10 14.14
N SER A 244 -0.46 -13.71 13.89
CA SER A 244 -0.70 -15.14 14.12
C SER A 244 -1.43 -15.74 12.91
N PHE A 245 -1.35 -17.04 12.74
CA PHE A 245 -2.02 -17.77 11.67
C PHE A 245 -3.02 -18.73 12.26
N SER A 246 -4.24 -18.77 11.70
CA SER A 246 -5.21 -19.81 12.05
C SER A 246 -4.84 -21.11 11.37
N GLU A 247 -4.76 -22.17 12.16
CA GLU A 247 -4.64 -23.55 11.66
C GLU A 247 -5.81 -23.95 10.75
#